data_db05c8b324330307257854b9f79ac41e
#
_entry.id   db05c8b324330307257854b9f79ac41e
#
_cell.length_a   1.000
_cell.length_b   1.000
_cell.length_c   1.000
_cell.angle_alpha   90.00
_cell.angle_beta   90.00
_cell.angle_gamma   90.00
#
_symmetry.space_group_name_H-M   'P 1'
#
loop_
_entity.id
_entity.type
_entity.pdbx_description
1 polymer ?
#
loop_
_entity_poly.entity_id
_entity_poly.type
_entity_poly.pdbx_seq_one_letter_code
_entity_poly.pdbx_strand_id
1 'polypeptide(L)'
;MPAVHEHVLDNGMTILCFPQNHLHSLQFGLYLKGGAIYENRKNQGVCHLVEHLCFRALGGLGADALNARWDRMGTEMEGATYPEAVTFAMKTHPRCFDDALDLFLRFFADVAWTQEDIDAVKPVVLRQIEQEEDDFDELVDRRFRRTLTGAYPVMGTPESIQEMTAATVRRWQRLLFQPRNACLCMTGNFSQAMEDAVVQSFEELTNAFDEPAFRQPTPVGLCRRDNRSDLVQVEEGGQAKVSLAFDLDDDRVFPLVGEVLSAITGENNDSLLFQALREEEALVAEIDSVIEHVGVFSRLTIRYDVRQEHLCESLRKVVTLLHKLTLYVKPARLDETRMQFTQNLAFYLDEAADMNELMGWSYLADDLSRCDLDASAQMYGDLTCEDLLDAAQTVFRPENLTISVQYDPAQCDGDLHQTIAAVREMLV
;
A
#
# COMPACT_ATOMS: atom_id res chain seq x y z
N MET A 1 -7.37 3.90 25.84
CA MET A 1 -7.18 2.54 25.25
C MET A 1 -5.85 1.95 25.69
N PRO A 2 -5.55 0.62 25.54
CA PRO A 2 -4.21 0.10 25.79
C PRO A 2 -3.21 0.85 24.91
N ALA A 3 -2.01 1.07 25.39
CA ALA A 3 -0.96 1.74 24.66
C ALA A 3 -0.07 0.72 23.93
N VAL A 4 0.51 1.12 22.82
CA VAL A 4 1.56 0.34 22.15
C VAL A 4 2.79 0.30 23.04
N HIS A 5 3.35 -0.88 23.28
CA HIS A 5 4.63 -1.05 23.96
C HIS A 5 5.74 -1.00 22.90
N GLU A 6 6.59 0.02 22.98
CA GLU A 6 7.72 0.20 22.07
C GLU A 6 9.02 -0.21 22.76
N HIS A 7 9.80 -1.07 22.11
CA HIS A 7 11.13 -1.50 22.51
C HIS A 7 12.13 -1.21 21.40
N VAL A 8 13.02 -0.25 21.62
CA VAL A 8 14.15 0.03 20.70
C VAL A 8 15.38 -0.67 21.24
N LEU A 9 15.84 -1.70 20.53
CA LEU A 9 16.94 -2.57 20.94
C LEU A 9 18.32 -1.96 20.64
N ASP A 10 19.35 -2.39 21.38
CA ASP A 10 20.73 -1.92 21.18
C ASP A 10 21.27 -2.21 19.78
N ASN A 11 20.77 -3.28 19.12
CA ASN A 11 21.13 -3.60 17.75
C ASN A 11 20.39 -2.75 16.69
N GLY A 12 19.52 -1.84 17.13
CA GLY A 12 18.76 -0.90 16.31
C GLY A 12 17.42 -1.42 15.78
N MET A 13 17.00 -2.65 16.16
CA MET A 13 15.67 -3.16 15.83
C MET A 13 14.60 -2.49 16.70
N THR A 14 13.45 -2.23 16.13
CA THR A 14 12.27 -1.79 16.88
C THR A 14 11.30 -2.97 17.01
N ILE A 15 10.77 -3.17 18.21
CA ILE A 15 9.69 -4.12 18.47
C ILE A 15 8.49 -3.35 19.00
N LEU A 16 7.34 -3.53 18.38
CA LEU A 16 6.08 -2.93 18.79
C LEU A 16 5.13 -4.04 19.24
N CYS A 17 4.63 -3.95 20.47
CA CYS A 17 3.71 -4.92 21.03
C CYS A 17 2.39 -4.27 21.41
N PHE A 18 1.26 -4.92 21.07
CA PHE A 18 -0.07 -4.46 21.45
C PHE A 18 -0.92 -5.64 21.95
N PRO A 19 -1.07 -5.82 23.26
CA PRO A 19 -1.82 -6.93 23.83
C PRO A 19 -3.34 -6.76 23.67
N GLN A 20 -3.98 -7.73 23.03
CA GLN A 20 -5.43 -7.84 22.83
C GLN A 20 -5.91 -9.17 23.45
N ASN A 21 -5.89 -9.26 24.76
CA ASN A 21 -6.14 -10.50 25.52
C ASN A 21 -7.55 -11.10 25.36
N HIS A 22 -8.47 -10.36 24.72
CA HIS A 22 -9.83 -10.82 24.37
C HIS A 22 -9.85 -11.65 23.10
N LEU A 23 -8.80 -11.58 22.27
CA LEU A 23 -8.68 -12.36 21.04
C LEU A 23 -8.19 -13.77 21.32
N HIS A 24 -8.38 -14.66 20.34
CA HIS A 24 -7.88 -16.05 20.37
C HIS A 24 -6.65 -16.25 19.48
N SER A 25 -6.24 -15.22 18.76
CA SER A 25 -5.11 -15.19 17.83
C SER A 25 -3.94 -14.37 18.34
N LEU A 26 -2.77 -14.71 17.83
CA LEU A 26 -1.53 -13.96 17.94
C LEU A 26 -1.07 -13.65 16.52
N GLN A 27 -0.68 -12.41 16.27
CA GLN A 27 -0.16 -11.96 14.97
C GLN A 27 1.28 -11.51 15.14
N PHE A 28 2.15 -12.00 14.29
CA PHE A 28 3.47 -11.45 14.04
C PHE A 28 3.50 -10.75 12.71
N GLY A 29 4.15 -9.58 12.64
CA GLY A 29 4.44 -8.85 11.40
C GLY A 29 5.87 -8.34 11.39
N LEU A 30 6.62 -8.63 10.35
CA LEU A 30 7.97 -8.11 10.13
C LEU A 30 7.91 -7.09 9.01
N TYR A 31 8.29 -5.86 9.29
CA TYR A 31 8.26 -4.72 8.37
C TYR A 31 9.70 -4.25 8.12
N LEU A 32 10.12 -4.29 6.86
CA LEU A 32 11.47 -4.00 6.41
C LEU A 32 11.45 -2.81 5.46
N LYS A 33 12.30 -1.81 5.69
CA LYS A 33 12.53 -0.77 4.69
C LYS A 33 13.24 -1.42 3.50
N GLY A 34 12.67 -1.32 2.32
CA GLY A 34 13.14 -1.99 1.10
C GLY A 34 12.18 -1.71 -0.05
N GLY A 35 12.28 -2.45 -1.16
CA GLY A 35 11.38 -2.33 -2.29
C GLY A 35 11.90 -1.46 -3.43
N ALA A 36 11.05 -1.21 -4.41
CA ALA A 36 11.43 -0.68 -5.72
C ALA A 36 12.08 0.71 -5.69
N ILE A 37 11.74 1.57 -4.71
CA ILE A 37 12.34 2.91 -4.58
C ILE A 37 13.82 2.86 -4.18
N TYR A 38 14.28 1.75 -3.60
CA TYR A 38 15.68 1.54 -3.20
C TYR A 38 16.50 0.82 -4.27
N GLU A 39 15.84 0.32 -5.31
CA GLU A 39 16.44 -0.43 -6.39
C GLU A 39 16.98 0.49 -7.50
N ASN A 40 17.71 -0.09 -8.43
CA ASN A 40 18.21 0.60 -9.60
C ASN A 40 18.04 -0.27 -10.85
N ARG A 41 18.31 0.29 -12.04
CA ARG A 41 18.10 -0.37 -13.31
C ARG A 41 18.65 -1.81 -13.41
N LYS A 42 19.71 -2.14 -12.66
CA LYS A 42 20.39 -3.46 -12.77
C LYS A 42 19.81 -4.50 -11.81
N ASN A 43 19.11 -4.07 -10.78
CA ASN A 43 18.61 -4.94 -9.73
C ASN A 43 17.13 -4.74 -9.44
N GLN A 44 16.39 -4.10 -10.35
CA GLN A 44 14.95 -3.91 -10.21
C GLN A 44 14.23 -5.27 -10.07
N GLY A 45 13.30 -5.36 -9.12
CA GLY A 45 12.60 -6.58 -8.75
C GLY A 45 13.37 -7.49 -7.79
N VAL A 46 14.54 -7.08 -7.28
CA VAL A 46 15.32 -7.94 -6.37
C VAL A 46 14.64 -8.12 -5.03
N CYS A 47 13.95 -7.10 -4.49
CA CYS A 47 13.22 -7.21 -3.22
C CYS A 47 12.08 -8.23 -3.33
N HIS A 48 11.32 -8.19 -4.42
CA HIS A 48 10.25 -9.15 -4.68
C HIS A 48 10.80 -10.58 -4.90
N LEU A 49 11.92 -10.71 -5.59
CA LEU A 49 12.58 -12.00 -5.74
C LEU A 49 13.08 -12.56 -4.38
N VAL A 50 13.60 -11.71 -3.50
CA VAL A 50 14.01 -12.08 -2.14
C VAL A 50 12.80 -12.51 -1.31
N GLU A 51 11.68 -11.82 -1.40
CA GLU A 51 10.43 -12.20 -0.74
C GLU A 51 10.03 -13.63 -1.15
N HIS A 52 9.93 -13.93 -2.45
CA HIS A 52 9.63 -15.28 -2.95
C HIS A 52 10.62 -16.35 -2.47
N LEU A 53 11.90 -16.01 -2.39
CA LEU A 53 12.94 -16.91 -1.91
C LEU A 53 12.75 -17.29 -0.44
N CYS A 54 12.18 -16.41 0.40
CA CYS A 54 11.87 -16.73 1.80
C CYS A 54 10.85 -17.86 1.94
N PHE A 55 9.93 -18.01 0.99
CA PHE A 55 8.97 -19.11 0.96
C PHE A 55 9.56 -20.42 0.41
N ARG A 56 10.67 -20.34 -0.33
CA ARG A 56 11.39 -21.52 -0.82
C ARG A 56 12.38 -22.05 0.21
N ALA A 57 13.09 -21.17 0.90
CA ALA A 57 14.03 -21.55 1.95
C ALA A 57 14.24 -20.39 2.93
N LEU A 58 14.09 -20.65 4.22
CA LEU A 58 14.21 -19.67 5.28
C LEU A 58 15.10 -20.20 6.41
N GLY A 59 16.23 -19.50 6.67
CA GLY A 59 17.11 -19.81 7.79
C GLY A 59 17.53 -21.29 7.89
N GLY A 60 17.83 -21.92 6.74
CA GLY A 60 18.22 -23.32 6.64
C GLY A 60 17.07 -24.35 6.55
N LEU A 61 15.82 -23.89 6.57
CA LEU A 61 14.66 -24.74 6.28
C LEU A 61 14.30 -24.63 4.79
N GLY A 62 14.17 -25.76 4.10
CA GLY A 62 13.65 -25.79 2.72
C GLY A 62 12.12 -25.74 2.69
N ALA A 63 11.53 -25.58 1.51
CA ALA A 63 10.09 -25.40 1.30
C ALA A 63 9.23 -26.47 1.96
N ASP A 64 9.59 -27.77 1.82
CA ASP A 64 8.82 -28.87 2.41
C ASP A 64 8.78 -28.77 3.94
N ALA A 65 9.90 -28.40 4.57
CA ALA A 65 9.97 -28.25 6.02
C ALA A 65 9.20 -27.03 6.52
N LEU A 66 9.21 -25.92 5.74
CA LEU A 66 8.42 -24.72 6.02
C LEU A 66 6.92 -25.03 5.92
N ASN A 67 6.47 -25.59 4.81
CA ASN A 67 5.07 -25.96 4.58
C ASN A 67 4.56 -26.91 5.67
N ALA A 68 5.31 -27.99 5.99
CA ALA A 68 4.95 -28.91 7.05
C ALA A 68 4.87 -28.23 8.44
N ARG A 69 5.63 -27.17 8.67
CA ARG A 69 5.60 -26.41 9.91
C ARG A 69 4.36 -25.52 9.97
N TRP A 70 4.04 -24.80 8.88
CA TRP A 70 2.84 -23.99 8.76
C TRP A 70 1.56 -24.83 8.90
N ASP A 71 1.48 -25.95 8.18
CA ASP A 71 0.36 -26.90 8.28
C ASP A 71 0.13 -27.37 9.72
N ARG A 72 1.21 -27.72 10.43
CA ARG A 72 1.13 -28.13 11.83
C ARG A 72 0.64 -27.04 12.76
N MET A 73 0.98 -25.79 12.48
CA MET A 73 0.52 -24.61 13.23
C MET A 73 -0.89 -24.18 12.84
N GLY A 74 -1.44 -24.73 11.74
CA GLY A 74 -2.74 -24.33 11.20
C GLY A 74 -2.76 -22.92 10.66
N THR A 75 -1.65 -22.49 10.08
CA THR A 75 -1.46 -21.13 9.55
C THR A 75 -0.60 -21.17 8.29
N GLU A 76 -0.47 -20.04 7.66
CA GLU A 76 0.51 -19.76 6.60
C GLU A 76 1.16 -18.43 6.85
N MET A 77 2.30 -18.18 6.22
CA MET A 77 2.96 -16.89 6.22
C MET A 77 2.60 -16.16 4.95
N GLU A 78 2.26 -14.91 5.08
CA GLU A 78 2.02 -13.99 3.98
C GLU A 78 3.26 -13.13 3.77
N GLY A 79 3.62 -12.85 2.53
CA GLY A 79 4.67 -11.92 2.16
C GLY A 79 4.15 -10.94 1.13
N ALA A 80 4.60 -9.70 1.21
CA ALA A 80 4.28 -8.69 0.23
C ALA A 80 5.46 -7.73 0.02
N THR A 81 5.65 -7.32 -1.22
CA THR A 81 6.64 -6.31 -1.60
C THR A 81 5.95 -5.07 -2.13
N TYR A 82 6.24 -3.95 -1.50
CA TYR A 82 5.73 -2.63 -1.85
C TYR A 82 6.85 -1.77 -2.45
N PRO A 83 6.53 -0.60 -3.00
CA PRO A 83 7.56 0.33 -3.47
C PRO A 83 8.60 0.68 -2.38
N GLU A 84 8.18 0.86 -1.13
CA GLU A 84 9.00 1.30 0.00
C GLU A 84 9.27 0.24 1.07
N ALA A 85 8.64 -0.93 1.00
CA ALA A 85 8.73 -1.94 2.04
C ALA A 85 8.70 -3.37 1.51
N VAL A 86 9.23 -4.30 2.33
CA VAL A 86 8.96 -5.74 2.24
C VAL A 86 8.38 -6.17 3.58
N THR A 87 7.25 -6.86 3.56
CA THR A 87 6.56 -7.29 4.77
C THR A 87 6.36 -8.79 4.80
N PHE A 88 6.36 -9.36 6.02
CA PHE A 88 5.97 -10.75 6.26
C PHE A 88 5.04 -10.78 7.45
N ALA A 89 3.90 -11.43 7.33
CA ALA A 89 2.90 -11.52 8.38
C ALA A 89 2.45 -12.97 8.62
N MET A 90 2.10 -13.29 9.86
CA MET A 90 1.60 -14.60 10.21
C MET A 90 0.62 -14.52 11.38
N LYS A 91 -0.62 -14.94 11.17
CA LYS A 91 -1.63 -15.11 12.21
C LYS A 91 -1.58 -16.53 12.72
N THR A 92 -1.47 -16.72 14.02
CA THR A 92 -1.38 -18.06 14.62
C THR A 92 -2.11 -18.14 15.96
N HIS A 93 -2.21 -19.35 16.52
CA HIS A 93 -2.72 -19.54 17.87
C HIS A 93 -1.61 -19.28 18.90
N PRO A 94 -1.87 -18.64 20.06
CA PRO A 94 -0.86 -18.39 21.11
C PRO A 94 -0.05 -19.62 21.58
N ARG A 95 -0.61 -20.84 21.44
CA ARG A 95 0.12 -22.09 21.73
C ARG A 95 1.27 -22.40 20.77
N CYS A 96 1.28 -21.76 19.60
CA CYS A 96 2.31 -21.92 18.58
C CYS A 96 3.35 -20.78 18.66
N PHE A 97 3.37 -20.03 19.76
CA PHE A 97 4.26 -18.88 19.94
C PHE A 97 5.73 -19.21 19.69
N ASP A 98 6.26 -20.28 20.29
CA ASP A 98 7.68 -20.65 20.16
C ASP A 98 8.03 -21.03 18.71
N ASP A 99 7.13 -21.73 18.01
CA ASP A 99 7.29 -22.05 16.59
C ASP A 99 7.27 -20.79 15.72
N ALA A 100 6.37 -19.86 16.01
CA ALA A 100 6.27 -18.58 15.30
C ALA A 100 7.52 -17.72 15.53
N LEU A 101 7.94 -17.56 16.79
CA LEU A 101 9.13 -16.81 17.15
C LEU A 101 10.38 -17.37 16.44
N ASP A 102 10.57 -18.70 16.44
CA ASP A 102 11.70 -19.31 15.73
C ASP A 102 11.66 -19.03 14.22
N LEU A 103 10.47 -19.04 13.59
CA LEU A 103 10.35 -18.69 12.16
C LEU A 103 10.76 -17.25 11.88
N PHE A 104 10.33 -16.27 12.70
CA PHE A 104 10.69 -14.88 12.52
C PHE A 104 12.18 -14.61 12.81
N LEU A 105 12.80 -15.30 13.75
CA LEU A 105 14.24 -15.24 13.98
C LEU A 105 15.05 -15.74 12.78
N ARG A 106 14.51 -16.70 12.01
CA ARG A 106 15.19 -17.29 10.84
C ARG A 106 15.35 -16.31 9.67
N PHE A 107 14.59 -15.23 9.59
CA PHE A 107 14.81 -14.18 8.60
C PHE A 107 16.19 -13.53 8.74
N PHE A 108 16.72 -13.48 9.95
CA PHE A 108 18.01 -12.87 10.27
C PHE A 108 19.20 -13.86 10.21
N ALA A 109 18.95 -15.13 9.87
CA ALA A 109 19.98 -16.11 9.71
C ALA A 109 20.79 -15.89 8.42
N ASP A 110 22.13 -15.91 8.49
CA ASP A 110 23.01 -15.75 7.31
C ASP A 110 23.09 -17.05 6.49
N VAL A 111 21.96 -17.47 5.94
CA VAL A 111 21.88 -18.63 5.05
C VAL A 111 21.63 -18.14 3.64
N ALA A 112 22.63 -18.27 2.78
CA ALA A 112 22.53 -17.82 1.39
C ALA A 112 21.72 -18.80 0.54
N TRP A 113 20.85 -18.25 -0.32
CA TRP A 113 20.24 -19.01 -1.41
C TRP A 113 21.25 -19.36 -2.49
N THR A 114 21.14 -20.55 -3.05
CA THR A 114 21.96 -20.99 -4.18
C THR A 114 21.44 -20.38 -5.49
N GLN A 115 22.23 -20.48 -6.57
CA GLN A 115 21.76 -20.08 -7.89
C GLN A 115 20.58 -20.97 -8.35
N GLU A 116 20.54 -22.24 -7.94
CA GLU A 116 19.45 -23.17 -8.24
C GLU A 116 18.14 -22.72 -7.56
N ASP A 117 18.20 -22.25 -6.32
CA ASP A 117 17.03 -21.71 -5.62
C ASP A 117 16.46 -20.48 -6.36
N ILE A 118 17.34 -19.58 -6.78
CA ILE A 118 16.97 -18.37 -7.52
C ILE A 118 16.36 -18.71 -8.87
N ASP A 119 16.99 -19.62 -9.61
CA ASP A 119 16.51 -20.00 -10.94
C ASP A 119 15.18 -20.80 -10.86
N ALA A 120 14.89 -21.45 -9.74
CA ALA A 120 13.60 -22.09 -9.52
C ALA A 120 12.45 -21.11 -9.22
N VAL A 121 12.74 -19.91 -8.69
CA VAL A 121 11.74 -18.87 -8.39
C VAL A 121 11.47 -17.96 -9.59
N LYS A 122 12.48 -17.69 -10.42
CA LYS A 122 12.35 -16.80 -11.60
C LYS A 122 11.10 -17.06 -12.47
N PRO A 123 10.74 -18.32 -12.84
CA PRO A 123 9.55 -18.56 -13.67
C PRO A 123 8.24 -18.10 -13.01
N VAL A 124 8.15 -18.12 -11.70
CA VAL A 124 6.97 -17.68 -10.95
C VAL A 124 6.84 -16.16 -11.08
N VAL A 125 7.94 -15.44 -10.78
CA VAL A 125 7.98 -13.96 -10.89
C VAL A 125 7.73 -13.50 -12.33
N LEU A 126 8.32 -14.17 -13.32
CA LEU A 126 8.10 -13.82 -14.73
C LEU A 126 6.63 -13.98 -15.16
N ARG A 127 5.94 -15.02 -14.66
CA ARG A 127 4.50 -15.19 -14.89
C ARG A 127 3.67 -14.08 -14.23
N GLN A 128 4.04 -13.64 -13.04
CA GLN A 128 3.35 -12.52 -12.39
C GLN A 128 3.54 -11.22 -13.17
N ILE A 129 4.74 -10.94 -13.70
CA ILE A 129 5.00 -9.79 -14.58
C ILE A 129 4.11 -9.83 -15.84
N GLU A 130 4.00 -11.00 -16.49
CA GLU A 130 3.11 -11.18 -17.65
C GLU A 130 1.64 -10.88 -17.29
N GLN A 131 1.18 -11.32 -16.13
CA GLN A 131 -0.20 -11.07 -15.65
C GLN A 131 -0.48 -9.59 -15.36
N GLU A 132 0.48 -8.87 -14.77
CA GLU A 132 0.34 -7.41 -14.55
C GLU A 132 0.35 -6.59 -15.84
N GLU A 133 1.03 -7.05 -16.90
CA GLU A 133 1.09 -6.32 -18.16
C GLU A 133 -0.26 -6.28 -18.89
N ASP A 134 -1.11 -7.25 -18.66
CA ASP A 134 -2.45 -7.36 -19.25
C ASP A 134 -3.52 -6.62 -18.44
N ASP A 135 -3.20 -6.12 -17.23
CA ASP A 135 -4.14 -5.40 -16.37
C ASP A 135 -4.00 -3.89 -16.55
N PHE A 136 -5.11 -3.23 -16.89
CA PHE A 136 -5.14 -1.77 -17.10
C PHE A 136 -4.89 -1.00 -15.81
N ASP A 137 -5.46 -1.42 -14.70
CA ASP A 137 -5.32 -0.73 -13.41
C ASP A 137 -3.89 -0.83 -12.93
N GLU A 138 -3.26 -1.99 -13.03
CA GLU A 138 -1.84 -2.18 -12.73
C GLU A 138 -0.93 -1.34 -13.65
N LEU A 139 -1.28 -1.21 -14.92
CA LEU A 139 -0.56 -0.35 -15.85
C LEU A 139 -0.61 1.12 -15.41
N VAL A 140 -1.78 1.60 -14.97
CA VAL A 140 -1.98 2.96 -14.45
C VAL A 140 -1.17 3.18 -13.18
N ASP A 141 -1.19 2.22 -12.23
CA ASP A 141 -0.49 2.31 -10.96
C ASP A 141 1.03 2.26 -11.13
N ARG A 142 1.53 1.37 -11.99
CA ARG A 142 2.95 1.31 -12.35
C ARG A 142 3.42 2.62 -12.97
N ARG A 143 2.61 3.23 -13.84
CA ARG A 143 2.91 4.52 -14.45
C ARG A 143 2.92 5.64 -13.40
N PHE A 144 1.97 5.63 -12.48
CA PHE A 144 1.92 6.56 -11.36
C PHE A 144 3.19 6.46 -10.50
N ARG A 145 3.50 5.29 -9.99
CA ARG A 145 4.70 5.04 -9.15
C ARG A 145 5.97 5.53 -9.85
N ARG A 146 6.12 5.22 -11.12
CA ARG A 146 7.28 5.66 -11.92
C ARG A 146 7.33 7.18 -12.11
N THR A 147 6.19 7.82 -12.30
CA THR A 147 6.13 9.28 -12.53
C THR A 147 6.43 10.05 -11.26
N LEU A 148 5.94 9.60 -10.10
CA LEU A 148 6.13 10.28 -8.82
C LEU A 148 7.50 10.04 -8.19
N THR A 149 7.94 8.80 -8.15
CA THR A 149 9.11 8.40 -7.39
C THR A 149 10.33 8.10 -8.25
N GLY A 150 10.15 7.97 -9.57
CA GLY A 150 11.16 7.37 -10.45
C GLY A 150 11.38 5.89 -10.18
N ALA A 151 10.55 5.28 -9.32
CA ALA A 151 10.68 3.87 -8.95
C ALA A 151 10.54 2.94 -10.16
N TYR A 152 11.23 1.84 -10.08
CA TYR A 152 11.07 0.74 -11.01
C TYR A 152 9.82 -0.07 -10.67
N PRO A 153 9.32 -0.93 -11.59
CA PRO A 153 8.24 -1.86 -11.24
C PRO A 153 8.65 -2.73 -10.05
N VAL A 154 7.73 -2.97 -9.12
CA VAL A 154 8.01 -3.76 -7.90
C VAL A 154 8.53 -5.15 -8.23
N MET A 155 7.94 -5.82 -9.23
CA MET A 155 8.39 -7.13 -9.70
C MET A 155 9.61 -7.06 -10.62
N GLY A 156 10.08 -5.86 -11.01
CA GLY A 156 11.15 -5.66 -11.98
C GLY A 156 10.68 -5.80 -13.43
N THR A 157 11.60 -6.16 -14.31
CA THR A 157 11.32 -6.48 -15.72
C THR A 157 11.77 -7.89 -16.04
N PRO A 158 11.23 -8.53 -17.11
CA PRO A 158 11.68 -9.86 -17.54
C PRO A 158 13.20 -9.97 -17.67
N GLU A 159 13.85 -8.94 -18.24
CA GLU A 159 15.31 -8.91 -18.44
C GLU A 159 16.03 -8.85 -17.09
N SER A 160 15.60 -7.96 -16.16
CA SER A 160 16.27 -7.81 -14.87
C SER A 160 16.17 -9.08 -14.01
N ILE A 161 15.01 -9.76 -14.04
CA ILE A 161 14.80 -11.00 -13.31
C ILE A 161 15.64 -12.14 -13.92
N GLN A 162 15.70 -12.25 -15.24
CA GLN A 162 16.53 -13.26 -15.91
C GLN A 162 18.02 -13.09 -15.59
N GLU A 163 18.52 -11.85 -15.56
CA GLU A 163 19.93 -11.53 -15.28
C GLU A 163 20.27 -11.59 -13.78
N MET A 164 19.30 -11.80 -12.87
CA MET A 164 19.53 -11.79 -11.44
C MET A 164 20.48 -12.91 -11.01
N THR A 165 21.51 -12.54 -10.25
CA THR A 165 22.57 -13.45 -9.78
C THR A 165 22.50 -13.69 -8.28
N ALA A 166 23.03 -14.84 -7.83
CA ALA A 166 23.13 -15.16 -6.41
C ALA A 166 23.91 -14.10 -5.61
N ALA A 167 24.92 -13.48 -6.21
CA ALA A 167 25.69 -12.42 -5.56
C ALA A 167 24.83 -11.15 -5.31
N THR A 168 24.00 -10.77 -6.28
CA THR A 168 23.09 -9.64 -6.14
C THR A 168 22.02 -9.93 -5.08
N VAL A 169 21.38 -11.09 -5.16
CA VAL A 169 20.35 -11.52 -4.19
C VAL A 169 20.91 -11.58 -2.78
N ARG A 170 22.10 -12.19 -2.59
CA ARG A 170 22.76 -12.27 -1.28
C ARG A 170 23.05 -10.90 -0.67
N ARG A 171 23.50 -9.94 -1.50
CA ARG A 171 23.72 -8.58 -1.04
C ARG A 171 22.42 -7.96 -0.52
N TRP A 172 21.31 -8.12 -1.25
CA TRP A 172 20.02 -7.57 -0.87
C TRP A 172 19.40 -8.29 0.33
N GLN A 173 19.55 -9.60 0.45
CA GLN A 173 19.21 -10.35 1.65
C GLN A 173 19.87 -9.72 2.90
N ARG A 174 21.16 -9.43 2.81
CA ARG A 174 21.93 -8.82 3.91
C ARG A 174 21.52 -7.39 4.21
N LEU A 175 21.09 -6.63 3.21
CA LEU A 175 20.59 -5.26 3.39
C LEU A 175 19.19 -5.27 4.05
N LEU A 176 18.30 -6.13 3.59
CA LEU A 176 16.93 -6.21 4.09
C LEU A 176 16.87 -6.75 5.52
N PHE A 177 17.47 -7.91 5.77
CA PHE A 177 17.36 -8.62 7.04
C PHE A 177 18.45 -8.22 8.05
N GLN A 178 18.56 -6.91 8.31
CA GLN A 178 19.36 -6.38 9.40
C GLN A 178 18.44 -5.92 10.52
N PRO A 179 18.75 -6.19 11.80
CA PRO A 179 17.96 -5.70 12.94
C PRO A 179 17.62 -4.20 12.82
N ARG A 180 18.58 -3.34 12.54
CA ARG A 180 18.37 -1.89 12.38
C ARG A 180 17.52 -1.46 11.18
N ASN A 181 17.16 -2.39 10.29
CA ASN A 181 16.28 -2.13 9.14
C ASN A 181 14.87 -2.67 9.35
N ALA A 182 14.61 -3.25 10.52
CA ALA A 182 13.43 -4.04 10.77
C ALA A 182 12.61 -3.52 11.94
N CYS A 183 11.29 -3.57 11.79
CA CYS A 183 10.33 -3.51 12.88
C CYS A 183 9.60 -4.85 12.97
N LEU A 184 9.56 -5.42 14.16
CA LEU A 184 8.69 -6.56 14.47
C LEU A 184 7.48 -6.06 15.23
N CYS A 185 6.29 -6.31 14.72
CA CYS A 185 5.02 -6.07 15.40
C CYS A 185 4.47 -7.38 15.96
N MET A 186 4.06 -7.38 17.23
CA MET A 186 3.35 -8.49 17.86
C MET A 186 2.04 -8.01 18.47
N THR A 187 0.92 -8.52 17.98
CA THR A 187 -0.43 -8.10 18.40
C THR A 187 -1.29 -9.31 18.74
N GLY A 188 -2.36 -9.09 19.48
CA GLY A 188 -3.31 -10.14 19.85
C GLY A 188 -3.11 -10.71 21.26
N ASN A 189 -3.39 -11.98 21.46
CA ASN A 189 -3.39 -12.63 22.76
C ASN A 189 -2.01 -13.16 23.11
N PHE A 190 -1.26 -12.44 23.92
CA PHE A 190 0.03 -12.86 24.46
C PHE A 190 0.23 -12.35 25.90
N SER A 191 1.12 -13.03 26.61
CA SER A 191 1.49 -12.66 27.99
C SER A 191 2.75 -11.79 28.01
N GLN A 192 2.99 -11.11 29.13
CA GLN A 192 4.24 -10.38 29.34
C GLN A 192 5.47 -11.28 29.20
N ALA A 193 5.41 -12.53 29.62
CA ALA A 193 6.51 -13.46 29.46
C ALA A 193 6.83 -13.79 27.97
N MET A 194 5.81 -13.77 27.10
CA MET A 194 6.00 -13.92 25.66
C MET A 194 6.62 -12.67 25.05
N GLU A 195 6.18 -11.47 25.47
CA GLU A 195 6.77 -10.20 25.08
C GLU A 195 8.25 -10.13 25.48
N ASP A 196 8.56 -10.44 26.75
CA ASP A 196 9.94 -10.48 27.25
C ASP A 196 10.82 -11.47 26.45
N ALA A 197 10.26 -12.63 26.08
CA ALA A 197 10.97 -13.63 25.28
C ALA A 197 11.26 -13.15 23.86
N VAL A 198 10.33 -12.41 23.22
CA VAL A 198 10.56 -11.77 21.92
C VAL A 198 11.68 -10.74 22.03
N VAL A 199 11.59 -9.83 22.96
CA VAL A 199 12.60 -8.78 23.17
C VAL A 199 13.98 -9.39 23.40
N GLN A 200 14.10 -10.36 24.30
CA GLN A 200 15.36 -11.02 24.58
C GLN A 200 15.92 -11.75 23.36
N SER A 201 15.10 -12.49 22.62
CA SER A 201 15.55 -13.27 21.47
C SER A 201 16.07 -12.38 20.33
N PHE A 202 15.44 -11.24 20.08
CA PHE A 202 15.88 -10.31 19.05
C PHE A 202 17.02 -9.40 19.50
N GLU A 203 17.18 -9.12 20.81
CA GLU A 203 18.34 -8.41 21.35
C GLU A 203 19.64 -9.16 21.12
N GLU A 204 19.60 -10.50 21.15
CA GLU A 204 20.77 -11.35 20.91
C GLU A 204 21.22 -11.36 19.44
N LEU A 205 20.41 -10.85 18.51
CA LEU A 205 20.76 -10.74 17.10
C LEU A 205 21.83 -9.67 16.92
N THR A 206 22.87 -10.02 16.19
CA THR A 206 23.93 -9.07 15.84
C THR A 206 23.70 -8.53 14.43
N ASN A 207 24.04 -7.27 14.20
CA ASN A 207 24.17 -6.73 12.85
C ASN A 207 25.38 -7.43 12.20
N ALA A 208 25.16 -8.62 11.62
CA ALA A 208 26.21 -9.50 11.10
C ALA A 208 26.99 -8.86 9.93
N PHE A 209 26.49 -7.74 9.41
CA PHE A 209 27.06 -7.07 8.25
C PHE A 209 27.25 -5.59 8.55
N ASP A 210 28.44 -5.09 8.28
CA ASP A 210 28.79 -3.66 8.36
C ASP A 210 28.26 -2.91 7.10
N GLU A 211 27.10 -3.35 6.58
CA GLU A 211 26.44 -2.69 5.46
C GLU A 211 25.70 -1.45 5.99
N PRO A 212 25.74 -0.33 5.28
CA PRO A 212 25.00 0.86 5.71
C PRO A 212 23.50 0.56 5.73
N ALA A 213 22.78 1.11 6.73
CA ALA A 213 21.33 1.10 6.71
C ALA A 213 20.81 1.66 5.38
N PHE A 214 19.65 1.17 4.91
CA PHE A 214 18.97 1.85 3.81
C PHE A 214 18.78 3.31 4.19
N ARG A 215 19.44 4.18 3.49
CA ARG A 215 19.05 5.59 3.53
C ARG A 215 17.74 5.66 2.78
N GLN A 216 16.74 6.31 3.37
CA GLN A 216 15.59 6.72 2.57
C GLN A 216 16.15 7.34 1.29
N PRO A 217 15.76 6.86 0.09
CA PRO A 217 16.17 7.53 -1.12
C PRO A 217 15.69 8.96 -0.94
N THR A 218 16.60 9.91 -1.11
CA THR A 218 16.18 11.28 -1.33
C THR A 218 15.20 11.18 -2.49
N PRO A 219 13.91 11.55 -2.32
CA PRO A 219 12.95 11.46 -3.41
C PRO A 219 13.66 12.05 -4.62
N VAL A 220 13.80 11.27 -5.70
CA VAL A 220 14.46 11.73 -6.91
C VAL A 220 13.62 12.91 -7.37
N GLY A 221 14.04 14.09 -7.00
CA GLY A 221 13.38 15.38 -6.96
C GLY A 221 11.93 15.28 -7.34
N LEU A 222 11.04 15.73 -6.46
CA LEU A 222 9.60 15.83 -6.70
C LEU A 222 9.34 15.78 -8.19
N CYS A 223 8.83 14.66 -8.69
CA CYS A 223 8.63 14.53 -10.13
C CYS A 223 7.68 15.63 -10.50
N ARG A 224 8.21 16.62 -11.16
CA ARG A 224 7.51 17.87 -11.45
C ARG A 224 6.19 17.47 -12.11
N ARG A 225 5.14 18.14 -11.70
CA ARG A 225 3.80 18.10 -12.31
C ARG A 225 3.82 18.14 -13.84
N ASP A 226 4.91 18.63 -14.44
CA ASP A 226 5.16 18.74 -15.89
C ASP A 226 5.27 17.38 -16.64
N ASN A 227 5.44 16.26 -15.94
CA ASN A 227 5.55 14.93 -16.56
C ASN A 227 4.25 14.10 -16.50
N ARG A 228 3.15 14.68 -16.05
CA ARG A 228 1.86 14.03 -16.05
C ARG A 228 1.32 14.00 -17.47
N SER A 229 1.02 12.83 -17.95
CA SER A 229 0.37 12.65 -19.24
C SER A 229 -0.78 11.70 -19.08
N ASP A 230 -1.91 12.04 -19.68
CA ASP A 230 -3.03 11.14 -19.81
C ASP A 230 -2.60 9.86 -20.51
N LEU A 231 -3.25 8.76 -20.15
CA LEU A 231 -3.11 7.48 -20.81
C LEU A 231 -4.41 7.17 -21.54
N VAL A 232 -4.32 6.99 -22.84
CA VAL A 232 -5.47 6.54 -23.63
C VAL A 232 -5.06 5.26 -24.35
N GLN A 233 -5.70 4.15 -23.96
CA GLN A 233 -5.48 2.84 -24.54
C GLN A 233 -6.72 2.40 -25.32
N VAL A 234 -6.51 1.88 -26.52
CA VAL A 234 -7.59 1.35 -27.34
C VAL A 234 -7.68 -0.14 -27.15
N GLU A 235 -8.87 -0.62 -26.81
CA GLU A 235 -9.21 -2.03 -26.68
C GLU A 235 -10.61 -2.27 -27.26
N GLU A 236 -10.74 -3.26 -28.13
CA GLU A 236 -12.00 -3.55 -28.81
C GLU A 236 -12.97 -4.29 -27.88
N GLY A 237 -14.18 -3.79 -27.79
CA GLY A 237 -15.27 -4.38 -27.02
C GLY A 237 -15.21 -4.09 -25.52
N GLY A 238 -16.02 -4.80 -24.73
CA GLY A 238 -16.06 -4.68 -23.29
C GLY A 238 -16.64 -3.36 -22.78
N GLN A 239 -16.36 -3.05 -21.53
CA GLN A 239 -16.64 -1.75 -20.89
C GLN A 239 -15.41 -0.84 -21.01
N ALA A 240 -15.62 0.47 -21.01
CA ALA A 240 -14.53 1.41 -20.86
C ALA A 240 -14.10 1.42 -19.40
N LYS A 241 -12.79 1.38 -19.16
CA LYS A 241 -12.18 1.56 -17.83
C LYS A 241 -11.66 2.97 -17.69
N VAL A 242 -11.95 3.60 -16.58
CA VAL A 242 -11.62 5.01 -16.33
C VAL A 242 -10.93 5.16 -14.98
N SER A 243 -9.82 5.88 -14.98
CA SER A 243 -9.12 6.29 -13.76
C SER A 243 -8.83 7.79 -13.83
N LEU A 244 -9.35 8.54 -12.86
CA LEU A 244 -9.02 9.95 -12.63
C LEU A 244 -8.16 10.04 -11.38
N ALA A 245 -7.05 10.76 -11.48
CA ALA A 245 -6.10 10.80 -10.40
C ALA A 245 -5.65 12.21 -10.08
N PHE A 246 -5.48 12.49 -8.79
CA PHE A 246 -5.08 13.77 -8.22
C PHE A 246 -4.04 13.55 -7.14
N ASP A 247 -2.90 14.22 -7.21
CA ASP A 247 -1.89 14.12 -6.16
C ASP A 247 -2.29 14.93 -4.92
N LEU A 248 -1.94 14.40 -3.77
CA LEU A 248 -2.18 15.00 -2.45
C LEU A 248 -0.91 15.64 -1.85
N ASP A 249 0.12 15.90 -2.67
CA ASP A 249 1.44 16.40 -2.25
C ASP A 249 1.42 17.89 -1.89
N ASP A 250 0.45 18.34 -1.15
CA ASP A 250 0.37 19.72 -0.70
C ASP A 250 0.31 19.72 0.83
N ASP A 251 1.22 20.45 1.48
CA ASP A 251 1.27 20.56 2.95
C ASP A 251 -0.05 21.04 3.58
N ARG A 252 -0.98 21.54 2.76
CA ARG A 252 -2.33 21.94 3.16
C ARG A 252 -3.31 20.77 3.24
N VAL A 253 -2.97 19.63 2.63
CA VAL A 253 -3.82 18.44 2.63
C VAL A 253 -3.19 17.41 3.58
N PHE A 254 -3.57 17.49 4.85
CA PHE A 254 -3.18 16.47 5.82
C PHE A 254 -3.75 15.10 5.42
N PRO A 255 -3.03 13.99 5.68
CA PRO A 255 -3.50 12.65 5.31
C PRO A 255 -4.94 12.36 5.70
N LEU A 256 -5.34 12.68 6.94
CA LEU A 256 -6.71 12.49 7.44
C LEU A 256 -7.77 13.28 6.65
N VAL A 257 -7.45 14.50 6.23
CA VAL A 257 -8.38 15.31 5.41
C VAL A 257 -8.54 14.68 4.02
N GLY A 258 -7.46 14.15 3.47
CA GLY A 258 -7.47 13.41 2.20
C GLY A 258 -8.35 12.17 2.27
N GLU A 259 -8.23 11.38 3.34
CA GLU A 259 -9.06 10.18 3.59
C GLU A 259 -10.56 10.54 3.66
N VAL A 260 -10.92 11.56 4.44
CA VAL A 260 -12.32 12.02 4.53
C VAL A 260 -12.80 12.60 3.20
N LEU A 261 -11.95 13.31 2.46
CA LEU A 261 -12.29 13.79 1.11
C LEU A 261 -12.54 12.63 0.14
N SER A 262 -11.72 11.58 0.17
CA SER A 262 -11.91 10.36 -0.62
C SER A 262 -13.24 9.69 -0.29
N ALA A 263 -13.52 9.48 0.99
CA ALA A 263 -14.76 8.85 1.45
C ALA A 263 -16.02 9.62 1.01
N ILE A 264 -16.00 10.94 1.12
CA ILE A 264 -17.13 11.78 0.66
C ILE A 264 -17.25 11.75 -0.86
N THR A 265 -16.14 11.59 -1.58
CA THR A 265 -16.10 11.62 -3.05
C THR A 265 -16.64 10.32 -3.65
N GLY A 266 -16.09 9.16 -3.32
CA GLY A 266 -16.41 7.92 -4.06
C GLY A 266 -16.29 6.60 -3.28
N GLU A 267 -15.69 6.56 -2.09
CA GLU A 267 -15.39 5.30 -1.39
C GLU A 267 -16.64 4.65 -0.77
N ASN A 268 -17.56 5.45 -0.26
CA ASN A 268 -18.73 4.95 0.46
C ASN A 268 -19.98 4.85 -0.42
N ASN A 269 -20.92 3.98 -0.04
CA ASN A 269 -22.23 3.86 -0.72
C ASN A 269 -23.06 5.16 -0.68
N ASP A 270 -22.86 6.04 0.30
CA ASP A 270 -23.47 7.38 0.35
C ASP A 270 -22.55 8.47 -0.21
N SER A 271 -21.44 8.11 -0.85
CA SER A 271 -20.55 9.07 -1.48
C SER A 271 -21.18 9.81 -2.64
N LEU A 272 -20.64 10.97 -2.98
CA LEU A 272 -21.20 11.85 -4.01
C LEU A 272 -21.27 11.16 -5.38
N LEU A 273 -20.21 10.48 -5.77
CA LEU A 273 -20.13 9.83 -7.08
C LEU A 273 -20.95 8.56 -7.13
N PHE A 274 -20.93 7.75 -6.07
CA PHE A 274 -21.71 6.52 -6.00
C PHE A 274 -23.21 6.82 -6.13
N GLN A 275 -23.73 7.77 -5.36
CA GLN A 275 -25.14 8.15 -5.41
C GLN A 275 -25.53 8.67 -6.81
N ALA A 276 -24.74 9.57 -7.38
CA ALA A 276 -25.09 10.19 -8.65
C ALA A 276 -24.95 9.26 -9.86
N LEU A 277 -23.88 8.47 -9.94
CA LEU A 277 -23.59 7.67 -11.14
C LEU A 277 -24.22 6.28 -11.08
N ARG A 278 -24.28 5.66 -9.90
CA ARG A 278 -24.82 4.32 -9.74
C ARG A 278 -26.31 4.34 -9.37
N GLU A 279 -26.67 5.00 -8.26
CA GLU A 279 -28.03 4.90 -7.71
C GLU A 279 -29.04 5.75 -8.50
N GLU A 280 -28.71 6.97 -8.87
CA GLU A 280 -29.64 7.86 -9.58
C GLU A 280 -29.72 7.57 -11.08
N GLU A 281 -28.58 7.29 -11.74
CA GLU A 281 -28.53 7.19 -13.21
C GLU A 281 -28.16 5.82 -13.76
N ALA A 282 -27.70 4.89 -12.90
CA ALA A 282 -27.28 3.55 -13.31
C ALA A 282 -26.24 3.54 -14.45
N LEU A 283 -25.38 4.56 -14.51
CA LEU A 283 -24.33 4.68 -15.51
C LEU A 283 -23.19 3.70 -15.27
N VAL A 284 -22.86 3.44 -13.99
CA VAL A 284 -21.76 2.56 -13.56
C VAL A 284 -22.28 1.48 -12.63
N ALA A 285 -21.64 0.30 -12.63
CA ALA A 285 -21.94 -0.76 -11.67
C ALA A 285 -21.24 -0.49 -10.33
N GLU A 286 -20.00 -0.04 -10.40
CA GLU A 286 -19.16 0.29 -9.26
C GLU A 286 -18.38 1.55 -9.56
N ILE A 287 -18.11 2.32 -8.54
CA ILE A 287 -17.19 3.46 -8.56
C ILE A 287 -16.50 3.51 -7.22
N ASP A 288 -15.21 3.71 -7.24
CA ASP A 288 -14.40 3.75 -6.05
C ASP A 288 -13.48 4.98 -6.04
N SER A 289 -13.15 5.45 -4.86
CA SER A 289 -12.18 6.51 -4.61
C SER A 289 -11.24 6.02 -3.52
N VAL A 290 -9.97 5.87 -3.86
CA VAL A 290 -8.94 5.36 -2.94
C VAL A 290 -7.79 6.33 -2.82
N ILE A 291 -7.12 6.31 -1.68
CA ILE A 291 -5.83 6.98 -1.49
C ILE A 291 -4.73 5.95 -1.62
N GLU A 292 -3.84 6.20 -2.56
CA GLU A 292 -2.63 5.41 -2.76
C GLU A 292 -1.44 6.17 -2.18
N HIS A 293 -0.61 5.45 -1.43
CA HIS A 293 0.61 5.98 -0.86
C HIS A 293 1.83 5.32 -1.51
N VAL A 294 2.85 6.13 -1.83
CA VAL A 294 4.15 5.63 -2.27
C VAL A 294 5.26 6.48 -1.64
N GLY A 295 5.88 5.97 -0.59
CA GLY A 295 6.82 6.72 0.22
C GLY A 295 6.14 7.93 0.87
N VAL A 296 6.62 9.13 0.56
CA VAL A 296 6.05 10.39 1.07
C VAL A 296 4.94 10.96 0.19
N PHE A 297 4.65 10.32 -0.94
CA PHE A 297 3.66 10.80 -1.90
C PHE A 297 2.32 10.10 -1.69
N SER A 298 1.25 10.87 -1.84
CA SER A 298 -0.11 10.36 -1.78
C SER A 298 -0.91 10.82 -2.98
N ARG A 299 -1.87 10.01 -3.40
CA ARG A 299 -2.71 10.26 -4.57
C ARG A 299 -4.12 9.79 -4.29
N LEU A 300 -5.10 10.62 -4.62
CA LEU A 300 -6.49 10.24 -4.68
C LEU A 300 -6.79 9.74 -6.09
N THR A 301 -7.26 8.50 -6.21
CA THR A 301 -7.61 7.87 -7.48
C THR A 301 -9.08 7.50 -7.47
N ILE A 302 -9.82 7.91 -8.50
CA ILE A 302 -11.23 7.55 -8.73
C ILE A 302 -11.26 6.58 -9.89
N ARG A 303 -11.80 5.37 -9.69
CA ARG A 303 -11.89 4.30 -10.69
C ARG A 303 -13.31 3.86 -10.90
N TYR A 304 -13.67 3.59 -12.15
CA TYR A 304 -14.95 2.99 -12.50
C TYR A 304 -14.95 2.39 -13.90
N ASP A 305 -15.81 1.41 -14.10
CA ASP A 305 -16.12 0.84 -15.40
C ASP A 305 -17.45 1.37 -15.91
N VAL A 306 -17.52 1.73 -17.18
CA VAL A 306 -18.72 2.29 -17.81
C VAL A 306 -18.92 1.72 -19.20
N ARG A 307 -20.18 1.63 -19.66
CA ARG A 307 -20.46 1.27 -21.03
C ARG A 307 -19.82 2.28 -21.98
N GLN A 308 -19.27 1.80 -23.10
CA GLN A 308 -18.61 2.66 -24.09
C GLN A 308 -19.48 3.83 -24.56
N GLU A 309 -20.79 3.59 -24.73
CA GLU A 309 -21.78 4.57 -25.15
C GLU A 309 -22.10 5.67 -24.11
N HIS A 310 -21.53 5.59 -22.91
CA HIS A 310 -21.68 6.56 -21.82
C HIS A 310 -20.34 7.11 -21.30
N LEU A 311 -19.23 6.80 -21.96
CA LEU A 311 -17.90 7.16 -21.51
C LEU A 311 -17.71 8.67 -21.38
N CYS A 312 -18.00 9.41 -22.43
CA CYS A 312 -17.85 10.87 -22.45
C CYS A 312 -18.85 11.58 -21.52
N GLU A 313 -20.05 11.04 -21.40
CA GLU A 313 -21.06 11.55 -20.48
C GLU A 313 -20.63 11.38 -19.02
N SER A 314 -20.18 10.17 -18.63
CA SER A 314 -19.73 9.86 -17.27
C SER A 314 -18.54 10.73 -16.84
N LEU A 315 -17.54 10.94 -17.71
CA LEU A 315 -16.39 11.81 -17.46
C LEU A 315 -16.83 13.24 -17.13
N ARG A 316 -17.74 13.83 -17.96
CA ARG A 316 -18.25 15.19 -17.70
C ARG A 316 -19.00 15.26 -16.39
N LYS A 317 -19.77 14.23 -16.04
CA LYS A 317 -20.54 14.19 -14.81
C LYS A 317 -19.64 14.09 -13.58
N VAL A 318 -18.67 13.17 -13.58
CA VAL A 318 -17.68 13.04 -12.49
C VAL A 318 -17.03 14.37 -12.23
N VAL A 319 -16.45 14.99 -13.25
CA VAL A 319 -15.71 16.24 -13.08
C VAL A 319 -16.64 17.40 -12.65
N THR A 320 -17.89 17.44 -13.13
CA THR A 320 -18.89 18.42 -12.64
C THR A 320 -19.16 18.26 -11.14
N LEU A 321 -19.25 17.02 -10.65
CA LEU A 321 -19.48 16.73 -9.25
C LEU A 321 -18.25 17.06 -8.39
N LEU A 322 -17.04 16.78 -8.87
CA LEU A 322 -15.79 17.19 -8.20
C LEU A 322 -15.70 18.72 -8.10
N HIS A 323 -16.01 19.43 -9.17
CA HIS A 323 -16.06 20.89 -9.13
C HIS A 323 -17.08 21.41 -8.10
N LYS A 324 -18.26 20.78 -7.95
CA LYS A 324 -19.22 21.18 -6.90
C LYS A 324 -18.64 21.03 -5.51
N LEU A 325 -17.79 20.01 -5.25
CA LEU A 325 -17.12 19.85 -3.95
C LEU A 325 -16.14 21.00 -3.65
N THR A 326 -15.54 21.63 -4.67
CA THR A 326 -14.68 22.80 -4.48
C THR A 326 -15.46 24.07 -4.11
N LEU A 327 -16.79 24.06 -4.31
CA LEU A 327 -17.66 25.20 -4.00
C LEU A 327 -18.40 25.01 -2.67
N TYR A 328 -18.76 23.78 -2.32
CA TYR A 328 -19.56 23.51 -1.14
C TYR A 328 -19.46 22.05 -0.67
N VAL A 329 -19.18 21.89 0.61
CA VAL A 329 -19.27 20.60 1.33
C VAL A 329 -20.50 20.62 2.21
N LYS A 330 -21.38 19.63 2.06
CA LYS A 330 -22.61 19.52 2.86
C LYS A 330 -22.26 19.12 4.30
N PRO A 331 -22.59 19.93 5.34
CA PRO A 331 -22.21 19.64 6.73
C PRO A 331 -22.68 18.26 7.23
N ALA A 332 -23.91 17.87 6.91
CA ALA A 332 -24.44 16.57 7.33
C ALA A 332 -23.58 15.39 6.80
N ARG A 333 -23.04 15.51 5.58
CA ARG A 333 -22.16 14.47 5.02
C ARG A 333 -20.82 14.40 5.75
N LEU A 334 -20.26 15.53 6.12
CA LEU A 334 -19.05 15.56 6.96
C LEU A 334 -19.33 14.91 8.33
N ASP A 335 -20.45 15.24 8.98
CA ASP A 335 -20.77 14.69 10.29
C ASP A 335 -20.96 13.16 10.25
N GLU A 336 -21.62 12.64 9.20
CA GLU A 336 -21.78 11.20 8.95
C GLU A 336 -20.43 10.51 8.71
N THR A 337 -19.57 11.10 7.88
CA THR A 337 -18.24 10.53 7.59
C THR A 337 -17.32 10.56 8.81
N ARG A 338 -17.31 11.65 9.60
CA ARG A 338 -16.56 11.71 10.86
C ARG A 338 -16.99 10.62 11.82
N MET A 339 -18.30 10.43 11.98
CA MET A 339 -18.85 9.38 12.84
C MET A 339 -18.38 8.00 12.34
N GLN A 340 -18.43 7.75 11.04
CA GLN A 340 -17.97 6.50 10.44
C GLN A 340 -16.47 6.24 10.72
N PHE A 341 -15.61 7.21 10.43
CA PHE A 341 -14.17 7.06 10.68
C PHE A 341 -13.87 6.83 12.17
N THR A 342 -14.51 7.61 13.05
CA THR A 342 -14.34 7.42 14.51
C THR A 342 -14.80 6.04 14.98
N GLN A 343 -15.87 5.49 14.39
CA GLN A 343 -16.35 4.14 14.72
C GLN A 343 -15.43 3.06 14.14
N ASN A 344 -14.93 3.25 12.92
CA ASN A 344 -14.05 2.31 12.26
C ASN A 344 -12.71 2.13 13.02
N LEU A 345 -12.23 3.16 13.72
CA LEU A 345 -11.03 3.02 14.57
C LEU A 345 -11.20 1.95 15.64
N ALA A 346 -12.42 1.71 16.12
CA ALA A 346 -12.64 0.64 17.11
C ALA A 346 -12.42 -0.76 16.52
N PHE A 347 -12.60 -0.95 15.20
CA PHE A 347 -12.42 -2.24 14.54
C PHE A 347 -10.97 -2.70 14.50
N TYR A 348 -9.99 -1.79 14.58
CA TYR A 348 -8.59 -2.16 14.78
C TYR A 348 -8.36 -3.00 16.05
N LEU A 349 -9.29 -2.95 17.02
CA LEU A 349 -9.23 -3.71 18.25
C LEU A 349 -9.87 -5.10 18.14
N ASP A 350 -10.62 -5.37 17.08
CA ASP A 350 -11.34 -6.64 16.88
C ASP A 350 -10.47 -7.70 16.19
N GLU A 351 -9.45 -7.27 15.41
CA GLU A 351 -8.54 -8.14 14.69
C GLU A 351 -7.08 -7.83 15.05
N ALA A 352 -6.30 -8.89 15.34
CA ALA A 352 -4.87 -8.71 15.63
C ALA A 352 -4.09 -8.23 14.40
N ALA A 353 -4.51 -8.63 13.20
CA ALA A 353 -3.87 -8.25 11.94
C ALA A 353 -3.98 -6.75 11.67
N ASP A 354 -5.16 -6.15 11.87
CA ASP A 354 -5.40 -4.75 11.56
C ASP A 354 -4.52 -3.81 12.41
N MET A 355 -4.45 -4.09 13.72
CA MET A 355 -3.58 -3.32 14.61
C MET A 355 -2.10 -3.57 14.31
N ASN A 356 -1.73 -4.78 13.89
CA ASN A 356 -0.37 -5.12 13.48
C ASN A 356 0.07 -4.30 12.25
N GLU A 357 -0.82 -4.22 11.28
CA GLU A 357 -0.61 -3.50 10.03
C GLU A 357 -0.51 -1.99 10.27
N LEU A 358 -1.43 -1.43 11.07
CA LEU A 358 -1.38 -0.03 11.48
C LEU A 358 -0.03 0.32 12.14
N MET A 359 0.44 -0.51 13.07
CA MET A 359 1.71 -0.29 13.76
C MET A 359 2.90 -0.37 12.80
N GLY A 360 2.93 -1.37 11.93
CA GLY A 360 4.03 -1.58 10.99
C GLY A 360 4.14 -0.45 9.95
N TRP A 361 3.02 -0.04 9.37
CA TRP A 361 3.01 1.09 8.43
C TRP A 361 3.30 2.42 9.11
N SER A 362 2.83 2.63 10.34
CA SER A 362 3.17 3.81 11.13
C SER A 362 4.67 3.90 11.41
N TYR A 363 5.31 2.77 11.72
CA TYR A 363 6.77 2.71 11.87
C TYR A 363 7.51 3.04 10.56
N LEU A 364 7.08 2.48 9.44
CA LEU A 364 7.68 2.73 8.13
C LEU A 364 7.55 4.19 7.69
N ALA A 365 6.45 4.84 8.09
CA ALA A 365 6.19 6.26 7.84
C ALA A 365 6.89 7.20 8.84
N ASP A 366 7.64 6.66 9.82
CA ASP A 366 8.22 7.41 10.94
C ASP A 366 7.16 8.22 11.74
N ASP A 367 5.91 7.71 11.83
CA ASP A 367 4.78 8.37 12.49
C ASP A 367 3.95 7.40 13.36
N LEU A 368 4.51 7.03 14.50
CA LEU A 368 3.83 6.16 15.48
C LEU A 368 2.64 6.83 16.19
N SER A 369 2.42 8.14 16.00
CA SER A 369 1.27 8.83 16.59
C SER A 369 -0.06 8.31 16.04
N ARG A 370 -0.08 7.73 14.84
CA ARG A 370 -1.24 7.08 14.23
C ARG A 370 -1.75 5.85 15.02
N CYS A 371 -0.89 5.25 15.83
CA CYS A 371 -1.27 4.13 16.70
C CYS A 371 -2.07 4.59 17.94
N ASP A 372 -2.14 5.89 18.22
CA ASP A 372 -3.02 6.45 19.25
C ASP A 372 -4.42 6.67 18.65
N LEU A 373 -5.25 5.61 18.76
CA LEU A 373 -6.61 5.62 18.20
C LEU A 373 -7.52 6.69 18.85
N ASP A 374 -7.27 7.07 20.11
CA ASP A 374 -8.02 8.14 20.78
C ASP A 374 -7.66 9.50 20.18
N ALA A 375 -6.37 9.75 19.94
CA ALA A 375 -5.90 10.97 19.27
C ALA A 375 -6.42 11.03 17.83
N SER A 376 -6.37 9.93 17.06
CA SER A 376 -6.92 9.84 15.71
C SER A 376 -8.43 10.11 15.68
N ALA A 377 -9.19 9.56 16.61
CA ALA A 377 -10.62 9.82 16.74
C ALA A 377 -10.92 11.32 16.98
N GLN A 378 -10.12 11.96 17.83
CA GLN A 378 -10.25 13.39 18.07
C GLN A 378 -9.93 14.21 16.83
N MET A 379 -8.86 13.87 16.10
CA MET A 379 -8.47 14.55 14.86
C MET A 379 -9.58 14.48 13.81
N TYR A 380 -10.20 13.31 13.59
CA TYR A 380 -11.37 13.19 12.72
C TYR A 380 -12.55 14.04 13.19
N GLY A 381 -12.80 14.04 14.51
CA GLY A 381 -13.87 14.84 15.14
C GLY A 381 -13.70 16.34 14.98
N ASP A 382 -12.48 16.82 14.93
CA ASP A 382 -12.14 18.25 14.84
C ASP A 382 -12.16 18.82 13.42
N LEU A 383 -12.19 17.95 12.36
CA LEU A 383 -12.25 18.39 10.96
C LEU A 383 -13.47 19.28 10.70
N THR A 384 -13.30 20.33 9.95
CA THR A 384 -14.35 21.27 9.57
C THR A 384 -14.71 21.19 8.09
N CYS A 385 -15.87 21.74 7.71
CA CYS A 385 -16.21 21.91 6.29
C CYS A 385 -15.22 22.84 5.57
N GLU A 386 -14.58 23.75 6.27
CA GLU A 386 -13.56 24.65 5.71
C GLU A 386 -12.31 23.87 5.35
N ASP A 387 -11.84 22.96 6.23
CA ASP A 387 -10.68 22.09 5.95
C ASP A 387 -10.91 21.22 4.71
N LEU A 388 -12.10 20.64 4.57
CA LEU A 388 -12.46 19.85 3.40
C LEU A 388 -12.63 20.68 2.13
N LEU A 389 -13.15 21.89 2.25
CA LEU A 389 -13.29 22.80 1.12
C LEU A 389 -11.91 23.23 0.61
N ASP A 390 -11.01 23.60 1.51
CA ASP A 390 -9.63 23.96 1.18
C ASP A 390 -8.89 22.77 0.55
N ALA A 391 -9.07 21.57 1.07
CA ALA A 391 -8.53 20.34 0.48
C ALA A 391 -9.10 20.09 -0.91
N ALA A 392 -10.43 20.16 -1.09
CA ALA A 392 -11.07 19.97 -2.40
C ALA A 392 -10.58 21.00 -3.43
N GLN A 393 -10.46 22.26 -3.05
CA GLN A 393 -9.93 23.33 -3.90
C GLN A 393 -8.45 23.15 -4.25
N THR A 394 -7.68 22.53 -3.34
CA THR A 394 -6.27 22.24 -3.55
C THR A 394 -6.07 21.03 -4.46
N VAL A 395 -6.90 19.99 -4.30
CA VAL A 395 -6.79 18.70 -4.98
C VAL A 395 -7.44 18.75 -6.37
N PHE A 396 -8.71 19.16 -6.45
CA PHE A 396 -9.50 19.12 -7.69
C PHE A 396 -9.23 20.34 -8.57
N ARG A 397 -8.02 20.41 -9.16
CA ARG A 397 -7.60 21.46 -10.07
C ARG A 397 -7.23 20.89 -11.44
N PRO A 398 -7.37 21.65 -12.54
CA PRO A 398 -7.05 21.19 -13.90
C PRO A 398 -5.62 20.65 -14.01
N GLU A 399 -4.67 21.39 -13.46
CA GLU A 399 -3.25 21.02 -13.47
C GLU A 399 -2.90 19.82 -12.61
N ASN A 400 -3.79 19.42 -11.71
CA ASN A 400 -3.61 18.26 -10.83
C ASN A 400 -4.27 16.98 -11.36
N LEU A 401 -5.15 17.09 -12.35
CA LEU A 401 -5.89 15.96 -12.90
C LEU A 401 -5.04 15.17 -13.91
N THR A 402 -4.94 13.88 -13.70
CA THR A 402 -4.45 12.90 -14.69
C THR A 402 -5.59 11.96 -15.04
N ILE A 403 -5.83 11.72 -16.32
CA ILE A 403 -6.90 10.86 -16.81
C ILE A 403 -6.29 9.67 -17.54
N SER A 404 -6.67 8.45 -17.13
CA SER A 404 -6.33 7.23 -17.81
C SER A 404 -7.61 6.53 -18.26
N VAL A 405 -7.68 6.13 -19.52
CA VAL A 405 -8.86 5.49 -20.12
C VAL A 405 -8.45 4.38 -21.03
N GLN A 406 -9.12 3.22 -20.88
CA GLN A 406 -9.11 2.13 -21.84
C GLN A 406 -10.50 2.06 -22.47
N TYR A 407 -10.59 2.10 -23.82
CA TYR A 407 -11.89 2.22 -24.50
C TYR A 407 -11.88 1.70 -25.94
N ASP A 408 -13.08 1.43 -26.46
CA ASP A 408 -13.32 1.12 -27.86
C ASP A 408 -13.82 2.38 -28.61
N PRO A 409 -13.00 2.99 -29.49
CA PRO A 409 -13.39 4.18 -30.24
C PRO A 409 -14.61 3.98 -31.14
N ALA A 410 -14.88 2.73 -31.58
CA ALA A 410 -16.01 2.44 -32.46
C ALA A 410 -17.37 2.50 -31.73
N GLN A 411 -17.38 2.40 -30.40
CA GLN A 411 -18.58 2.37 -29.56
C GLN A 411 -18.72 3.59 -28.65
N CYS A 412 -17.72 4.46 -28.60
CA CYS A 412 -17.71 5.65 -27.74
C CYS A 412 -18.76 6.68 -28.17
N ASP A 413 -19.41 7.31 -27.18
CA ASP A 413 -20.46 8.32 -27.35
C ASP A 413 -19.98 9.71 -27.81
N GLY A 414 -18.69 9.85 -28.15
CA GLY A 414 -18.12 11.12 -28.62
C GLY A 414 -16.64 11.10 -28.86
N ASP A 415 -16.06 12.27 -29.08
CA ASP A 415 -14.61 12.46 -29.16
C ASP A 415 -14.01 12.51 -27.76
N LEU A 416 -13.34 11.42 -27.35
CA LEU A 416 -12.74 11.28 -26.05
C LEU A 416 -11.65 12.35 -25.79
N HIS A 417 -10.80 12.66 -26.79
CA HIS A 417 -9.74 13.64 -26.63
C HIS A 417 -10.32 15.05 -26.43
N GLN A 418 -11.35 15.41 -27.16
CA GLN A 418 -12.06 16.66 -26.98
C GLN A 418 -12.75 16.70 -25.61
N THR A 419 -13.33 15.58 -25.17
CA THR A 419 -13.96 15.48 -23.85
C THR A 419 -12.93 15.64 -22.73
N ILE A 420 -11.77 14.97 -22.79
CA ILE A 420 -10.70 15.13 -21.81
C ILE A 420 -10.24 16.60 -21.70
N ALA A 421 -10.08 17.29 -22.82
CA ALA A 421 -9.73 18.71 -22.81
C ALA A 421 -10.82 19.57 -22.15
N ALA A 422 -12.09 19.33 -22.50
CA ALA A 422 -13.22 20.08 -21.96
C ALA A 422 -13.43 19.87 -20.45
N VAL A 423 -13.29 18.63 -19.94
CA VAL A 423 -13.47 18.35 -18.50
C VAL A 423 -12.38 19.00 -17.64
N ARG A 424 -11.16 19.18 -18.15
CA ARG A 424 -10.11 19.94 -17.45
C ARG A 424 -10.52 21.41 -17.24
N GLU A 425 -11.11 22.04 -18.26
CA GLU A 425 -11.58 23.41 -18.16
C GLU A 425 -12.74 23.58 -17.15
N MET A 426 -13.46 22.51 -16.83
CA MET A 426 -14.56 22.54 -15.86
C MET A 426 -14.11 22.58 -14.39
N LEU A 427 -12.84 22.32 -14.10
CA LEU A 427 -12.25 22.41 -12.76
C LEU A 427 -11.65 23.78 -12.44
N VAL A 428 -11.79 24.76 -13.34
CA VAL A 428 -11.27 26.13 -13.16
C VAL A 428 -12.13 26.93 -12.18
#